data_99a76005cd0657f763197cd70b8dabf2
#
_entry.id   99a76005cd0657f763197cd70b8dabf2
#
_cell.length_a   1.000
_cell.length_b   1.000
_cell.length_c   1.000
_cell.angle_alpha   90.00
_cell.angle_beta   90.00
_cell.angle_gamma   90.00
#
_symmetry.space_group_name_H-M   'P 1'
#
loop_
_entity.id
_entity.type
_entity.pdbx_description
1 polymer ?
#
loop_
_entity_poly.entity_id
_entity_poly.type
_entity_poly.pdbx_seq_one_letter_code
_entity_poly.pdbx_strand_id
1 'polypeptide(L)'
;MPNVQVNGIGLNYEAVGSGPPLLFLACTIDDSATKWVDHMERYASDYRVIIPDVRGLAGNARVADAEPSDWVADTAALLDALDIASVPVVAETLGSRIAVRLAVDHPGKVSALVLNGLIARSNPEGDAWRRQMFMPGTANPENIEQMRLFQGDTWAEAAEFYVKMHEKESFRTYFDLPAIAGDVRAPTLITRGDIDDAAHPIEHSTAVHAGVAASWLSVHPNTSFNVMTNHPEEFWSLVGRFLSETA
;
A
#
# COMPACT_ATOMS: atom_id res chain seq x y z
N MET A 1 17.44 -7.26 -7.16
CA MET A 1 16.11 -7.47 -6.59
C MET A 1 15.89 -8.96 -6.39
N PRO A 2 15.65 -9.45 -5.18
CA PRO A 2 15.27 -10.83 -4.96
C PRO A 2 13.88 -11.11 -5.58
N ASN A 3 13.63 -12.39 -5.91
CA ASN A 3 12.40 -12.85 -6.55
C ASN A 3 11.96 -14.16 -5.91
N VAL A 4 10.65 -14.33 -5.72
CA VAL A 4 10.06 -15.56 -5.20
C VAL A 4 8.91 -16.02 -6.07
N GLN A 5 8.77 -17.34 -6.26
CA GLN A 5 7.64 -17.90 -7.02
C GLN A 5 6.42 -18.05 -6.12
N VAL A 6 5.37 -17.31 -6.40
CA VAL A 6 4.10 -17.32 -5.68
C VAL A 6 2.93 -17.28 -6.68
N ASN A 7 1.89 -18.05 -6.45
CA ASN A 7 0.63 -18.01 -7.21
C ASN A 7 0.83 -17.92 -8.74
N GLY A 8 1.82 -18.66 -9.26
CA GLY A 8 2.11 -18.75 -10.70
C GLY A 8 2.87 -17.57 -11.30
N ILE A 9 3.40 -16.67 -10.49
CA ILE A 9 4.26 -15.56 -10.92
C ILE A 9 5.58 -15.53 -10.14
N GLY A 10 6.60 -14.91 -10.75
CA GLY A 10 7.77 -14.45 -10.02
C GLY A 10 7.47 -13.07 -9.41
N LEU A 11 7.38 -12.99 -8.09
CA LEU A 11 7.15 -11.74 -7.36
C LEU A 11 8.48 -11.15 -6.90
N ASN A 12 8.79 -9.98 -7.38
CA ASN A 12 9.95 -9.22 -6.94
C ASN A 12 9.68 -8.52 -5.61
N TYR A 13 10.70 -8.42 -4.78
CA TYR A 13 10.65 -7.65 -3.55
C TYR A 13 12.02 -7.11 -3.20
N GLU A 14 12.09 -6.11 -2.34
CA GLU A 14 13.32 -5.69 -1.67
C GLU A 14 13.29 -6.08 -0.20
N ALA A 15 14.47 -6.30 0.37
CA ALA A 15 14.62 -6.58 1.78
C ALA A 15 15.91 -5.94 2.30
N VAL A 16 15.80 -5.06 3.29
CA VAL A 16 16.91 -4.37 3.94
C VAL A 16 16.87 -4.56 5.45
N GLY A 17 18.05 -4.64 6.08
CA GLY A 17 18.15 -4.89 7.51
C GLY A 17 18.07 -6.37 7.89
N SER A 18 18.20 -6.65 9.20
CA SER A 18 18.31 -8.02 9.73
C SER A 18 17.52 -8.27 11.03
N GLY A 19 16.74 -7.28 11.48
CA GLY A 19 15.90 -7.38 12.68
C GLY A 19 14.62 -8.20 12.46
N PRO A 20 13.63 -8.10 13.36
CA PRO A 20 12.31 -8.68 13.16
C PRO A 20 11.67 -8.14 11.86
N PRO A 21 10.82 -8.92 11.17
CA PRO A 21 10.23 -8.49 9.91
C PRO A 21 9.30 -7.29 10.09
N LEU A 22 9.32 -6.38 9.10
CA LEU A 22 8.39 -5.28 8.92
C LEU A 22 7.99 -5.26 7.43
N LEU A 23 6.71 -5.48 7.14
CA LEU A 23 6.21 -5.41 5.78
C LEU A 23 5.81 -3.98 5.43
N PHE A 24 6.32 -3.46 4.32
CA PHE A 24 5.92 -2.17 3.78
C PHE A 24 5.17 -2.34 2.46
N LEU A 25 3.97 -1.78 2.38
CA LEU A 25 3.13 -1.82 1.18
C LEU A 25 2.89 -0.40 0.67
N ALA A 26 3.73 0.02 -0.26
CA ALA A 26 3.61 1.28 -0.97
C ALA A 26 3.44 0.96 -2.45
N CYS A 27 2.27 1.17 -3.00
CA CYS A 27 1.99 0.71 -4.34
C CYS A 27 1.15 1.71 -5.10
N THR A 28 1.82 2.41 -6.00
CA THR A 28 1.20 3.17 -7.09
C THR A 28 1.90 2.82 -8.39
N ILE A 29 1.38 3.28 -9.53
CA ILE A 29 1.99 3.02 -10.85
C ILE A 29 3.29 3.79 -11.04
N ASP A 30 3.50 4.85 -10.29
CA ASP A 30 4.66 5.74 -10.35
C ASP A 30 5.72 5.45 -9.26
N ASP A 31 5.68 4.25 -8.67
CA ASP A 31 6.70 3.79 -7.73
C ASP A 31 7.03 2.29 -7.87
N SER A 32 7.95 1.82 -7.07
CA SER A 32 8.38 0.43 -6.98
C SER A 32 9.00 0.15 -5.61
N ALA A 33 9.21 -1.12 -5.28
CA ALA A 33 9.95 -1.50 -4.08
C ALA A 33 11.33 -0.83 -4.02
N THR A 34 12.03 -0.73 -5.15
CA THR A 34 13.33 -0.06 -5.24
C THR A 34 13.27 1.42 -4.85
N LYS A 35 12.21 2.14 -5.23
CA LYS A 35 12.02 3.55 -4.83
C LYS A 35 11.92 3.71 -3.31
N TRP A 36 11.28 2.76 -2.64
CA TRP A 36 10.99 2.86 -1.22
C TRP A 36 12.11 2.35 -0.31
N VAL A 37 13.06 1.57 -0.84
CA VAL A 37 14.21 1.04 -0.08
C VAL A 37 14.96 2.16 0.64
N ASP A 38 15.32 3.23 -0.06
CA ASP A 38 16.08 4.35 0.52
C ASP A 38 15.32 5.04 1.66
N HIS A 39 13.98 5.14 1.55
CA HIS A 39 13.13 5.67 2.62
C HIS A 39 13.07 4.74 3.84
N MET A 40 13.26 3.44 3.63
CA MET A 40 13.17 2.43 4.68
C MET A 40 14.52 2.08 5.31
N GLU A 41 15.65 2.51 4.75
CA GLU A 41 16.98 2.23 5.31
C GLU A 41 17.14 2.69 6.76
N ARG A 42 16.47 3.77 7.16
CA ARG A 42 16.46 4.24 8.55
C ARG A 42 15.85 3.23 9.55
N TYR A 43 15.02 2.30 9.09
CA TYR A 43 14.40 1.25 9.91
C TYR A 43 15.15 -0.07 9.82
N ALA A 44 16.09 -0.16 8.90
CA ALA A 44 16.91 -1.35 8.69
C ALA A 44 17.86 -1.65 9.86
N SER A 45 18.10 -0.68 10.76
CA SER A 45 18.82 -0.92 12.02
C SER A 45 18.03 -1.79 12.99
N ASP A 46 16.71 -1.65 13.01
CA ASP A 46 15.82 -2.26 14.00
C ASP A 46 14.97 -3.39 13.41
N TYR A 47 14.73 -3.34 12.09
CA TYR A 47 13.86 -4.29 11.38
C TYR A 47 14.53 -4.87 10.12
N ARG A 48 14.06 -6.06 9.72
CA ARG A 48 14.17 -6.52 8.34
C ARG A 48 12.95 -5.99 7.58
N VAL A 49 13.12 -4.86 6.89
CA VAL A 49 12.05 -4.24 6.10
C VAL A 49 11.91 -4.99 4.77
N ILE A 50 10.69 -5.39 4.43
CA ILE A 50 10.34 -6.16 3.22
C ILE A 50 9.33 -5.35 2.43
N ILE A 51 9.62 -5.12 1.15
CA ILE A 51 8.80 -4.28 0.25
C ILE A 51 8.58 -5.06 -1.06
N PRO A 52 7.39 -5.65 -1.29
CA PRO A 52 7.09 -6.28 -2.57
C PRO A 52 6.68 -5.27 -3.64
N ASP A 53 7.03 -5.58 -4.89
CA ASP A 53 6.32 -5.03 -6.04
C ASP A 53 4.96 -5.73 -6.20
N VAL A 54 3.97 -5.02 -6.74
CA VAL A 54 2.63 -5.58 -6.97
C VAL A 54 2.57 -6.33 -8.31
N ARG A 55 1.81 -7.44 -8.36
CA ARG A 55 1.54 -8.21 -9.59
C ARG A 55 1.21 -7.28 -10.76
N GLY A 56 1.89 -7.44 -11.88
CA GLY A 56 1.68 -6.67 -13.10
C GLY A 56 2.34 -5.28 -13.12
N LEU A 57 2.94 -4.83 -12.00
CA LEU A 57 3.57 -3.52 -11.86
C LEU A 57 5.06 -3.65 -11.56
N ALA A 58 5.75 -2.53 -11.67
CA ALA A 58 7.17 -2.34 -11.39
C ALA A 58 8.06 -3.39 -12.09
N GLY A 59 8.94 -4.07 -11.40
CA GLY A 59 9.82 -5.09 -11.93
C GLY A 59 9.17 -6.45 -12.22
N ASN A 60 7.89 -6.64 -11.87
CA ASN A 60 7.19 -7.88 -12.15
C ASN A 60 6.79 -8.02 -13.63
N ALA A 61 6.61 -9.26 -14.07
CA ALA A 61 6.07 -9.54 -15.40
C ALA A 61 4.69 -8.90 -15.58
N ARG A 62 4.45 -8.34 -16.76
CA ARG A 62 3.12 -7.81 -17.11
C ARG A 62 2.11 -8.95 -17.19
N VAL A 63 0.90 -8.69 -16.74
CA VAL A 63 -0.23 -9.62 -16.81
C VAL A 63 -1.36 -8.97 -17.59
N ALA A 64 -2.05 -9.77 -18.40
CA ALA A 64 -3.15 -9.28 -19.22
C ALA A 64 -4.38 -8.95 -18.37
N ASP A 65 -4.60 -9.73 -17.31
CA ASP A 65 -5.69 -9.56 -16.36
C ASP A 65 -5.31 -10.14 -14.98
N ALA A 66 -5.94 -9.63 -13.94
CA ALA A 66 -5.86 -10.12 -12.57
C ALA A 66 -7.11 -9.69 -11.80
N GLU A 67 -7.39 -10.35 -10.69
CA GLU A 67 -8.40 -9.89 -9.74
C GLU A 67 -7.74 -9.13 -8.58
N PRO A 68 -8.42 -8.19 -7.93
CA PRO A 68 -7.87 -7.43 -6.80
C PRO A 68 -7.45 -8.34 -5.64
N SER A 69 -8.10 -9.49 -5.46
CA SER A 69 -7.73 -10.52 -4.48
C SER A 69 -6.37 -11.16 -4.76
N ASP A 70 -5.90 -11.18 -6.02
CA ASP A 70 -4.58 -11.72 -6.36
C ASP A 70 -3.45 -10.93 -5.69
N TRP A 71 -3.58 -9.60 -5.57
CA TRP A 71 -2.60 -8.76 -4.90
C TRP A 71 -2.44 -9.10 -3.42
N VAL A 72 -3.56 -9.41 -2.76
CA VAL A 72 -3.57 -9.83 -1.35
C VAL A 72 -3.03 -11.25 -1.19
N ALA A 73 -3.46 -12.17 -2.06
CA ALA A 73 -2.99 -13.55 -2.06
C ALA A 73 -1.47 -13.65 -2.33
N ASP A 74 -0.93 -12.82 -3.23
CA ASP A 74 0.51 -12.76 -3.51
C ASP A 74 1.30 -12.26 -2.30
N THR A 75 0.77 -11.24 -1.61
CA THR A 75 1.39 -10.73 -0.38
C THR A 75 1.39 -11.78 0.72
N ALA A 76 0.29 -12.51 0.90
CA ALA A 76 0.21 -13.61 1.87
C ALA A 76 1.19 -14.74 1.53
N ALA A 77 1.27 -15.12 0.25
CA ALA A 77 2.18 -16.17 -0.23
C ALA A 77 3.67 -15.75 -0.14
N LEU A 78 3.98 -14.45 -0.33
CA LEU A 78 5.32 -13.93 -0.08
C LEU A 78 5.73 -14.14 1.38
N LEU A 79 4.85 -13.82 2.34
CA LEU A 79 5.14 -14.01 3.76
C LEU A 79 5.39 -15.49 4.08
N ASP A 80 4.59 -16.40 3.50
CA ASP A 80 4.80 -17.85 3.65
C ASP A 80 6.14 -18.31 3.05
N ALA A 81 6.50 -17.83 1.87
CA ALA A 81 7.76 -18.17 1.20
C ALA A 81 9.00 -17.62 1.94
N LEU A 82 8.82 -16.61 2.76
CA LEU A 82 9.87 -16.03 3.62
C LEU A 82 9.86 -16.58 5.05
N ASP A 83 9.04 -17.59 5.34
CA ASP A 83 8.84 -18.20 6.67
C ASP A 83 8.39 -17.17 7.74
N ILE A 84 7.57 -16.16 7.32
CA ILE A 84 7.04 -15.13 8.20
C ILE A 84 5.60 -15.48 8.56
N ALA A 85 5.40 -15.92 9.80
CA ALA A 85 4.08 -16.30 10.29
C ALA A 85 3.18 -15.09 10.51
N SER A 86 3.71 -13.99 11.07
CA SER A 86 2.99 -12.77 11.38
C SER A 86 3.93 -11.57 11.33
N VAL A 87 3.44 -10.39 10.88
CA VAL A 87 4.26 -9.21 10.66
C VAL A 87 3.47 -7.92 10.91
N PRO A 88 4.06 -6.88 11.50
CA PRO A 88 3.50 -5.54 11.42
C PRO A 88 3.61 -5.02 9.99
N VAL A 89 2.57 -4.29 9.54
CA VAL A 89 2.46 -3.76 8.18
C VAL A 89 2.38 -2.24 8.23
N VAL A 90 3.26 -1.57 7.51
CA VAL A 90 3.16 -0.14 7.21
C VAL A 90 2.73 0.02 5.76
N ALA A 91 1.65 0.74 5.52
CA ALA A 91 1.06 0.84 4.19
C ALA A 91 0.64 2.25 3.84
N GLU A 92 0.74 2.59 2.57
CA GLU A 92 0.40 3.89 2.03
C GLU A 92 -0.55 3.76 0.83
N THR A 93 -1.52 4.66 0.72
CA THR A 93 -2.46 4.78 -0.41
C THR A 93 -3.09 3.43 -0.83
N LEU A 94 -2.77 2.90 -2.03
CA LEU A 94 -3.24 1.59 -2.48
C LEU A 94 -2.73 0.45 -1.60
N GLY A 95 -1.50 0.54 -1.10
CA GLY A 95 -0.95 -0.43 -0.16
C GLY A 95 -1.81 -0.60 1.09
N SER A 96 -2.47 0.48 1.56
CA SER A 96 -3.41 0.43 2.67
C SER A 96 -4.62 -0.46 2.38
N ARG A 97 -5.11 -0.51 1.13
CA ARG A 97 -6.18 -1.42 0.72
C ARG A 97 -5.75 -2.88 0.81
N ILE A 98 -4.56 -3.17 0.28
CA ILE A 98 -3.97 -4.51 0.34
C ILE A 98 -3.75 -4.91 1.81
N ALA A 99 -3.20 -4.01 2.64
CA ALA A 99 -2.92 -4.26 4.05
C ALA A 99 -4.18 -4.58 4.87
N VAL A 100 -5.25 -3.80 4.70
CA VAL A 100 -6.53 -4.04 5.39
C VAL A 100 -7.16 -5.36 4.95
N ARG A 101 -7.18 -5.66 3.64
CA ARG A 101 -7.68 -6.96 3.15
C ARG A 101 -6.82 -8.12 3.64
N LEU A 102 -5.49 -7.97 3.66
CA LEU A 102 -4.60 -8.99 4.21
C LEU A 102 -4.94 -9.28 5.70
N ALA A 103 -5.22 -8.23 6.48
CA ALA A 103 -5.59 -8.38 7.89
C ALA A 103 -6.97 -9.04 8.08
N VAL A 104 -7.89 -8.89 7.14
CA VAL A 104 -9.22 -9.51 7.17
C VAL A 104 -9.17 -10.94 6.63
N ASP A 105 -8.56 -11.14 5.46
CA ASP A 105 -8.55 -12.45 4.78
C ASP A 105 -7.53 -13.42 5.42
N HIS A 106 -6.47 -12.89 6.05
CA HIS A 106 -5.40 -13.65 6.70
C HIS A 106 -5.06 -13.10 8.09
N PRO A 107 -6.01 -13.10 9.06
CA PRO A 107 -5.86 -12.36 10.33
C PRO A 107 -4.67 -12.80 11.18
N GLY A 108 -4.16 -14.03 10.99
CA GLY A 108 -2.95 -14.49 11.67
C GLY A 108 -1.65 -13.91 11.12
N LYS A 109 -1.66 -13.33 9.91
CA LYS A 109 -0.44 -12.82 9.25
C LYS A 109 -0.11 -11.38 9.60
N VAL A 110 -1.04 -10.62 10.17
CA VAL A 110 -0.88 -9.19 10.47
C VAL A 110 -0.95 -8.98 11.98
N SER A 111 0.17 -8.57 12.58
CA SER A 111 0.24 -8.29 14.03
C SER A 111 -0.18 -6.86 14.38
N ALA A 112 0.08 -5.90 13.49
CA ALA A 112 -0.32 -4.51 13.63
C ALA A 112 -0.43 -3.85 12.24
N LEU A 113 -1.29 -2.84 12.10
CA LEU A 113 -1.45 -2.04 10.88
C LEU A 113 -1.08 -0.58 11.13
N VAL A 114 -0.30 0.00 10.21
CA VAL A 114 -0.08 1.44 10.10
C VAL A 114 -0.51 1.86 8.70
N LEU A 115 -1.53 2.71 8.61
CA LEU A 115 -2.17 3.13 7.36
C LEU A 115 -1.96 4.63 7.17
N ASN A 116 -1.07 5.02 6.24
CA ASN A 116 -0.76 6.41 5.93
C ASN A 116 -1.51 6.87 4.67
N GLY A 117 -2.31 7.93 4.79
CA GLY A 117 -3.05 8.48 3.65
C GLY A 117 -3.90 7.44 2.93
N LEU A 118 -4.67 6.65 3.69
CA LEU A 118 -5.42 5.52 3.14
C LEU A 118 -6.54 5.97 2.17
N ILE A 119 -6.76 5.15 1.14
CA ILE A 119 -7.90 5.27 0.22
C ILE A 119 -8.88 4.16 0.58
N ALA A 120 -9.98 4.50 1.27
CA ALA A 120 -10.91 3.50 1.81
C ALA A 120 -11.87 2.92 0.77
N ARG A 121 -12.25 3.71 -0.23
CA ARG A 121 -13.15 3.29 -1.32
C ARG A 121 -12.89 4.09 -2.59
N SER A 122 -13.35 3.57 -3.73
CA SER A 122 -13.33 4.31 -4.99
C SER A 122 -14.42 5.38 -4.98
N ASN A 123 -14.15 6.52 -5.61
CA ASN A 123 -15.11 7.57 -5.87
C ASN A 123 -14.92 8.10 -7.30
N PRO A 124 -15.95 8.70 -7.94
CA PRO A 124 -15.88 9.15 -9.32
C PRO A 124 -14.77 10.18 -9.58
N GLU A 125 -14.52 11.08 -8.63
CA GLU A 125 -13.50 12.14 -8.73
C GLU A 125 -12.09 11.53 -8.70
N GLY A 126 -11.84 10.58 -7.78
CA GLY A 126 -10.57 9.86 -7.70
C GLY A 126 -10.32 8.97 -8.91
N ASP A 127 -11.36 8.33 -9.47
CA ASP A 127 -11.24 7.53 -10.68
C ASP A 127 -10.93 8.42 -11.90
N ALA A 128 -11.57 9.58 -12.03
CA ALA A 128 -11.31 10.55 -13.09
C ALA A 128 -9.87 11.12 -12.97
N TRP A 129 -9.46 11.48 -11.76
CA TRP A 129 -8.11 11.95 -11.47
C TRP A 129 -7.07 10.87 -11.84
N ARG A 130 -7.26 9.62 -11.44
CA ARG A 130 -6.35 8.52 -11.74
C ARG A 130 -6.21 8.29 -13.24
N ARG A 131 -7.31 8.34 -13.97
CA ARG A 131 -7.31 8.25 -15.45
C ARG A 131 -6.52 9.39 -16.07
N GLN A 132 -6.73 10.61 -15.60
CA GLN A 132 -6.02 11.79 -16.10
C GLN A 132 -4.52 11.71 -15.80
N MET A 133 -4.14 11.21 -14.63
CA MET A 133 -2.74 11.17 -14.19
C MET A 133 -1.94 10.06 -14.87
N PHE A 134 -2.53 8.89 -15.08
CA PHE A 134 -1.77 7.69 -15.42
C PHE A 134 -2.14 7.06 -16.78
N MET A 135 -3.34 7.30 -17.31
CA MET A 135 -3.75 6.63 -18.56
C MET A 135 -2.90 7.13 -19.73
N PRO A 136 -2.34 6.22 -20.57
CA PRO A 136 -1.66 6.64 -21.80
C PRO A 136 -2.56 7.52 -22.67
N GLY A 137 -2.03 8.66 -23.10
CA GLY A 137 -2.75 9.66 -23.90
C GLY A 137 -3.42 10.78 -23.11
N THR A 138 -3.55 10.68 -21.78
CA THR A 138 -4.03 11.77 -20.91
C THR A 138 -3.00 12.23 -19.89
N ALA A 139 -2.08 11.33 -19.49
CA ALA A 139 -1.01 11.63 -18.55
C ALA A 139 -0.08 12.74 -19.07
N ASN A 140 0.33 13.64 -18.18
CA ASN A 140 1.27 14.70 -18.52
C ASN A 140 2.71 14.13 -18.66
N PRO A 141 3.64 14.89 -19.31
CA PRO A 141 5.00 14.42 -19.55
C PRO A 141 5.77 14.03 -18.28
N GLU A 142 5.57 14.73 -17.17
CA GLU A 142 6.23 14.47 -15.91
C GLU A 142 5.80 13.10 -15.32
N ASN A 143 4.52 12.83 -15.32
CA ASN A 143 3.99 11.53 -14.89
C ASN A 143 4.45 10.38 -15.80
N ILE A 144 4.52 10.64 -17.11
CA ILE A 144 5.05 9.65 -18.07
C ILE A 144 6.51 9.34 -17.77
N GLU A 145 7.32 10.35 -17.50
CA GLU A 145 8.73 10.17 -17.15
C GLU A 145 8.88 9.36 -15.85
N GLN A 146 8.09 9.69 -14.84
CA GLN A 146 8.06 8.95 -13.58
C GLN A 146 7.64 7.48 -13.78
N MET A 147 6.57 7.24 -14.53
CA MET A 147 6.14 5.88 -14.85
C MET A 147 7.21 5.09 -15.62
N ARG A 148 7.89 5.71 -16.58
CA ARG A 148 9.00 5.08 -17.31
C ARG A 148 10.16 4.71 -16.41
N LEU A 149 10.46 5.56 -15.43
CA LEU A 149 11.52 5.28 -14.45
C LEU A 149 11.28 3.99 -13.69
N PHE A 150 10.05 3.72 -13.25
CA PHE A 150 9.71 2.58 -12.40
C PHE A 150 9.07 1.40 -13.12
N GLN A 151 8.43 1.63 -14.27
CA GLN A 151 7.77 0.58 -15.06
C GLN A 151 8.57 0.16 -16.31
N GLY A 152 9.65 0.89 -16.62
CA GLY A 152 10.50 0.64 -17.80
C GLY A 152 9.79 0.90 -19.13
N ASP A 153 10.23 0.22 -20.19
CA ASP A 153 9.71 0.39 -21.55
C ASP A 153 8.24 -0.03 -21.69
N THR A 154 7.73 -0.88 -20.79
CA THR A 154 6.33 -1.35 -20.77
C THR A 154 5.43 -0.51 -19.86
N TRP A 155 5.84 0.72 -19.54
CA TRP A 155 5.08 1.62 -18.65
C TRP A 155 3.63 1.83 -19.10
N ALA A 156 3.39 1.92 -20.42
CA ALA A 156 2.05 2.17 -20.95
C ALA A 156 1.10 0.99 -20.68
N GLU A 157 1.60 -0.25 -20.81
CA GLU A 157 0.87 -1.48 -20.48
C GLU A 157 0.57 -1.56 -18.99
N ALA A 158 1.56 -1.25 -18.15
CA ALA A 158 1.40 -1.19 -16.70
C ALA A 158 0.36 -0.14 -16.28
N ALA A 159 0.42 1.05 -16.89
CA ALA A 159 -0.51 2.14 -16.61
C ALA A 159 -1.95 1.79 -17.02
N GLU A 160 -2.12 1.20 -18.18
CA GLU A 160 -3.43 0.74 -18.67
C GLU A 160 -4.00 -0.36 -17.75
N PHE A 161 -3.18 -1.34 -17.37
CA PHE A 161 -3.54 -2.39 -16.42
C PHE A 161 -3.97 -1.78 -15.07
N TYR A 162 -3.17 -0.88 -14.52
CA TYR A 162 -3.43 -0.23 -13.24
C TYR A 162 -4.76 0.54 -13.24
N VAL A 163 -4.99 1.38 -14.26
CA VAL A 163 -6.23 2.17 -14.36
C VAL A 163 -7.44 1.25 -14.53
N LYS A 164 -7.37 0.28 -15.46
CA LYS A 164 -8.47 -0.67 -15.69
C LYS A 164 -8.77 -1.54 -14.47
N MET A 165 -7.76 -1.94 -13.70
CA MET A 165 -7.96 -2.68 -12.45
C MET A 165 -8.83 -1.88 -11.47
N HIS A 166 -8.56 -0.59 -11.28
CA HIS A 166 -9.34 0.27 -10.38
C HIS A 166 -10.78 0.51 -10.86
N GLU A 167 -11.06 0.36 -12.15
CA GLU A 167 -12.38 0.52 -12.74
C GLU A 167 -13.26 -0.74 -12.65
N LYS A 168 -12.67 -1.90 -12.31
CA LYS A 168 -13.44 -3.14 -12.12
C LYS A 168 -14.43 -3.00 -10.97
N GLU A 169 -15.63 -3.53 -11.15
CA GLU A 169 -16.59 -3.64 -10.06
C GLU A 169 -16.09 -4.54 -8.93
N SER A 170 -15.36 -5.62 -9.29
CA SER A 170 -14.69 -6.49 -8.31
C SER A 170 -13.69 -5.72 -7.46
N PHE A 171 -12.95 -4.75 -8.03
CA PHE A 171 -12.03 -3.90 -7.28
C PHE A 171 -12.76 -3.00 -6.28
N ARG A 172 -13.83 -2.34 -6.72
CA ARG A 172 -14.62 -1.45 -5.88
C ARG A 172 -15.27 -2.19 -4.72
N THR A 173 -15.84 -3.35 -4.98
CA THR A 173 -16.48 -4.19 -3.96
C THR A 173 -15.46 -4.81 -3.01
N TYR A 174 -14.37 -5.37 -3.53
CA TYR A 174 -13.35 -6.03 -2.72
C TYR A 174 -12.63 -5.05 -1.79
N PHE A 175 -12.33 -3.84 -2.27
CA PHE A 175 -11.65 -2.80 -1.51
C PHE A 175 -12.59 -1.69 -0.97
N ASP A 176 -13.84 -1.99 -0.67
CA ASP A 176 -14.68 -1.12 0.18
C ASP A 176 -14.31 -1.34 1.65
N LEU A 177 -13.25 -0.67 2.11
CA LEU A 177 -12.68 -0.89 3.44
C LEU A 177 -13.66 -0.60 4.58
N PRO A 178 -14.50 0.45 4.55
CA PRO A 178 -15.50 0.66 5.59
C PRO A 178 -16.47 -0.51 5.77
N ALA A 179 -16.78 -1.24 4.70
CA ALA A 179 -17.68 -2.39 4.79
C ALA A 179 -17.06 -3.59 5.55
N ILE A 180 -15.73 -3.65 5.65
CA ILE A 180 -14.98 -4.75 6.28
C ILE A 180 -14.16 -4.31 7.50
N ALA A 181 -14.17 -3.03 7.85
CA ALA A 181 -13.34 -2.49 8.94
C ALA A 181 -13.61 -3.17 10.28
N GLY A 182 -14.84 -3.61 10.52
CA GLY A 182 -15.23 -4.34 11.73
C GLY A 182 -14.61 -5.75 11.86
N ASP A 183 -14.09 -6.31 10.78
CA ASP A 183 -13.45 -7.62 10.77
C ASP A 183 -11.93 -7.54 11.03
N VAL A 184 -11.34 -6.33 11.01
CA VAL A 184 -9.93 -6.10 11.34
C VAL A 184 -9.69 -6.35 12.82
N ARG A 185 -8.81 -7.31 13.11
CA ARG A 185 -8.45 -7.70 14.48
C ARG A 185 -7.14 -7.10 14.96
N ALA A 186 -6.24 -6.78 14.02
CA ALA A 186 -4.96 -6.18 14.31
C ALA A 186 -5.13 -4.76 14.88
N PRO A 187 -4.40 -4.37 15.93
CA PRO A 187 -4.28 -2.97 16.32
C PRO A 187 -3.90 -2.11 15.10
N THR A 188 -4.56 -0.95 14.95
CA THR A 188 -4.43 -0.15 13.73
C THR A 188 -4.13 1.31 14.05
N LEU A 189 -3.06 1.85 13.49
CA LEU A 189 -2.77 3.27 13.47
C LEU A 189 -3.13 3.83 12.09
N ILE A 190 -3.95 4.87 12.06
CA ILE A 190 -4.31 5.60 10.83
C ILE A 190 -3.70 7.00 10.94
N THR A 191 -2.92 7.40 9.94
CA THR A 191 -2.29 8.71 9.86
C THR A 191 -2.65 9.41 8.55
N ARG A 192 -2.86 10.72 8.62
CA ARG A 192 -3.09 11.58 7.47
C ARG A 192 -2.86 13.05 7.80
N GLY A 193 -2.74 13.89 6.78
CA GLY A 193 -2.85 15.34 6.93
C GLY A 193 -4.30 15.83 6.92
N ASP A 194 -4.51 17.11 7.22
CA ASP A 194 -5.84 17.76 7.25
C ASP A 194 -6.27 18.37 5.89
N ILE A 195 -5.36 18.33 4.89
CA ILE A 195 -5.65 18.80 3.54
C ILE A 195 -6.15 17.63 2.68
N ASP A 196 -7.37 17.76 2.16
CA ASP A 196 -7.99 16.77 1.29
C ASP A 196 -7.57 16.92 -0.18
N ASP A 197 -7.61 15.81 -0.90
CA ASP A 197 -7.57 15.77 -2.35
C ASP A 197 -8.64 14.78 -2.90
N ALA A 198 -8.76 14.69 -4.21
CA ALA A 198 -9.79 13.87 -4.86
C ALA A 198 -9.72 12.37 -4.51
N ALA A 199 -8.52 11.85 -4.22
CA ALA A 199 -8.32 10.44 -3.91
C ALA A 199 -8.31 10.14 -2.41
N HIS A 200 -7.94 11.11 -1.57
CA HIS A 200 -7.71 10.95 -0.13
C HIS A 200 -8.56 11.89 0.73
N PRO A 201 -9.90 11.90 0.61
CA PRO A 201 -10.74 12.68 1.50
C PRO A 201 -10.65 12.17 2.94
N ILE A 202 -10.79 13.07 3.93
CA ILE A 202 -10.66 12.72 5.36
C ILE A 202 -11.67 11.67 5.81
N GLU A 203 -12.83 11.63 5.15
CA GLU A 203 -13.88 10.64 5.40
C GLU A 203 -13.39 9.19 5.21
N HIS A 204 -12.41 8.96 4.35
CA HIS A 204 -11.80 7.63 4.20
C HIS A 204 -11.16 7.16 5.49
N SER A 205 -10.36 8.01 6.12
CA SER A 205 -9.66 7.68 7.37
C SER A 205 -10.61 7.57 8.55
N THR A 206 -11.57 8.50 8.67
CA THR A 206 -12.55 8.49 9.77
C THR A 206 -13.53 7.33 9.67
N ALA A 207 -13.93 6.92 8.46
CA ALA A 207 -14.82 5.78 8.27
C ALA A 207 -14.16 4.44 8.67
N VAL A 208 -12.88 4.25 8.30
CA VAL A 208 -12.14 3.05 8.71
C VAL A 208 -11.87 3.08 10.21
N HIS A 209 -11.47 4.23 10.77
CA HIS A 209 -11.29 4.39 12.22
C HIS A 209 -12.55 4.05 13.01
N ALA A 210 -13.70 4.50 12.56
CA ALA A 210 -14.98 4.21 13.23
C ALA A 210 -15.36 2.71 13.21
N GLY A 211 -14.89 1.95 12.22
CA GLY A 211 -15.15 0.52 12.08
C GLY A 211 -14.15 -0.37 12.82
N VAL A 212 -12.90 0.04 12.96
CA VAL A 212 -11.84 -0.78 13.60
C VAL A 212 -11.82 -0.55 15.10
N ALA A 213 -12.15 -1.58 15.89
CA ALA A 213 -12.31 -1.46 17.34
C ALA A 213 -11.04 -1.01 18.09
N ALA A 214 -9.87 -1.48 17.66
CA ALA A 214 -8.56 -1.13 18.26
C ALA A 214 -7.77 -0.22 17.32
N SER A 215 -8.24 1.01 17.10
CA SER A 215 -7.57 1.94 16.19
C SER A 215 -7.25 3.30 16.82
N TRP A 216 -6.11 3.84 16.40
CA TRP A 216 -5.70 5.22 16.63
C TRP A 216 -5.89 6.03 15.35
N LEU A 217 -6.31 7.28 15.46
CA LEU A 217 -6.35 8.22 14.35
C LEU A 217 -5.49 9.44 14.70
N SER A 218 -4.52 9.73 13.83
CA SER A 218 -3.66 10.93 13.92
C SER A 218 -3.85 11.78 12.68
N VAL A 219 -4.25 13.03 12.87
CA VAL A 219 -4.40 14.04 11.81
C VAL A 219 -3.37 15.13 12.01
N HIS A 220 -2.50 15.34 11.02
CA HIS A 220 -1.42 16.31 11.06
C HIS A 220 -1.86 17.62 10.38
N PRO A 221 -1.65 18.78 11.03
CA PRO A 221 -2.12 20.05 10.50
C PRO A 221 -1.29 20.53 9.31
N ASN A 222 -1.93 21.25 8.39
CA ASN A 222 -1.33 21.94 7.25
C ASN A 222 -0.51 21.02 6.34
N THR A 223 -0.92 19.77 6.20
CA THR A 223 -0.26 18.81 5.31
C THR A 223 -1.27 17.99 4.51
N SER A 224 -0.82 17.47 3.38
CA SER A 224 -1.60 16.56 2.54
C SER A 224 -1.74 15.18 3.22
N PHE A 225 -2.34 14.23 2.52
CA PHE A 225 -2.54 12.86 3.00
C PHE A 225 -1.25 12.16 3.44
N ASN A 226 -0.09 12.51 2.85
CA ASN A 226 1.17 11.79 3.04
C ASN A 226 2.00 12.38 4.18
N VAL A 227 1.68 11.99 5.41
CA VAL A 227 2.42 12.40 6.61
C VAL A 227 3.83 11.81 6.62
N MET A 228 4.00 10.58 6.17
CA MET A 228 5.29 9.89 6.15
C MET A 228 6.34 10.66 5.35
N THR A 229 5.97 11.22 4.20
CA THR A 229 6.88 12.02 3.36
C THR A 229 7.04 13.44 3.88
N ASN A 230 5.94 14.08 4.32
CA ASN A 230 5.94 15.50 4.68
C ASN A 230 6.47 15.77 6.10
N HIS A 231 6.26 14.82 7.02
CA HIS A 231 6.65 14.89 8.44
C HIS A 231 7.30 13.57 8.89
N PRO A 232 8.41 13.13 8.28
CA PRO A 232 8.96 11.80 8.51
C PRO A 232 9.33 11.52 9.96
N GLU A 233 9.92 12.49 10.68
CA GLU A 233 10.33 12.29 12.07
C GLU A 233 9.13 12.08 13.01
N GLU A 234 8.08 12.89 12.84
CA GLU A 234 6.85 12.78 13.62
C GLU A 234 6.11 11.48 13.33
N PHE A 235 6.00 11.12 12.03
CA PHE A 235 5.38 9.89 11.58
C PHE A 235 6.04 8.67 12.23
N TRP A 236 7.36 8.55 12.11
CA TRP A 236 8.06 7.38 12.62
C TRP A 236 8.18 7.34 14.14
N SER A 237 8.23 8.47 14.81
CA SER A 237 8.11 8.54 16.27
C SER A 237 6.75 7.99 16.73
N LEU A 238 5.68 8.35 16.03
CA LEU A 238 4.33 7.84 16.30
C LEU A 238 4.21 6.34 16.00
N VAL A 239 4.76 5.88 14.88
CA VAL A 239 4.80 4.45 14.52
C VAL A 239 5.56 3.63 15.56
N GLY A 240 6.74 4.08 15.96
CA GLY A 240 7.54 3.39 16.98
C GLY A 240 6.80 3.26 18.32
N ARG A 241 6.15 4.34 18.78
CA ARG A 241 5.32 4.30 19.98
C ARG A 241 4.16 3.30 19.81
N PHE A 242 3.43 3.39 18.71
CA PHE A 242 2.29 2.51 18.43
C PHE A 242 2.71 1.03 18.44
N LEU A 243 3.77 0.68 17.71
CA LEU A 243 4.26 -0.70 17.65
C LEU A 243 4.74 -1.21 19.02
N SER A 244 5.35 -0.35 19.84
CA SER A 244 5.80 -0.74 21.19
C SER A 244 4.64 -0.96 22.17
N GLU A 245 3.51 -0.27 22.00
CA GLU A 245 2.34 -0.40 22.87
C GLU A 245 1.39 -1.54 22.43
N THR A 246 1.59 -2.08 21.22
CA THR A 246 0.72 -3.11 20.62
C THR A 246 1.42 -4.45 20.35
N ALA A 247 2.73 -4.56 20.66
CA ALA A 247 3.54 -5.77 20.49
C ALA A 247 3.19 -6.88 21.50
#